data_ba2d790b76388cb0a7e906ccf32445e7
#
_entry.id   ba2d790b76388cb0a7e906ccf32445e7
#
_cell.length_a   1.000
_cell.length_b   1.000
_cell.length_c   1.000
_cell.angle_alpha   90.00
_cell.angle_beta   90.00
_cell.angle_gamma   90.00
#
_symmetry.space_group_name_H-M   'P 1'
#
loop_
_entity.id
_entity.type
_entity.pdbx_description
1 polymer ?
#
loop_
_entity_poly.entity_id
_entity_poly.type
_entity_poly.pdbx_seq_one_letter_code
_entity_poly.pdbx_strand_id
1 'polypeptide(L)'
;HIEAHSFPTRRSSDLEQEAQIRLMEKLQNHSGRDSVRVLRPADVNETTVCWKMAMENMDTPTALIFSRQNVANLPEGTDYSGAERGAYTVVSDAQPEVVLVASGSEVSTLVAARQLLSTDGITSRVVSCPSEQLFRAQDEAYRESVIPCNAKKFFLTAGLPVVFEGLAGDTGRIFGLSHFGHSAPFKVLDEKFGFTPEAVYSEIKQYLGR
;
A
#
# COMPACT_ATOMS: atom_id res chain seq x y z
N HIS A 1 8.18 22.61 -3.13
CA HIS A 1 7.40 22.22 -4.31
C HIS A 1 6.64 20.95 -4.00
N ILE A 2 5.32 21.01 -4.07
CA ILE A 2 4.45 19.83 -3.99
C ILE A 2 4.22 19.40 -5.44
N GLU A 3 4.75 18.26 -5.84
CA GLU A 3 4.44 17.67 -7.13
C GLU A 3 3.40 16.57 -6.92
N ALA A 4 2.20 16.80 -7.44
CA ALA A 4 1.16 15.79 -7.51
C ALA A 4 1.30 15.07 -8.85
N HIS A 5 1.83 13.87 -8.85
CA HIS A 5 1.86 13.01 -10.02
C HIS A 5 0.66 12.06 -10.00
N SER A 6 -0.24 12.20 -10.97
CA SER A 6 -1.25 11.19 -11.22
C SER A 6 -0.65 10.14 -12.15
N PHE A 7 -0.23 9.00 -11.58
CA PHE A 7 0.18 7.88 -12.42
C PHE A 7 -1.04 7.27 -13.09
N PRO A 8 -1.03 7.15 -14.44
CA PRO A 8 -2.02 6.33 -15.09
C PRO A 8 -1.80 4.89 -14.63
N THR A 9 -2.77 4.39 -13.90
CA THR A 9 -2.77 3.02 -13.44
C THR A 9 -2.38 2.08 -14.57
N ARG A 10 -1.26 1.38 -14.35
CA ARG A 10 -0.82 0.22 -15.12
C ARG A 10 -0.44 0.46 -16.58
N ARG A 11 0.02 1.66 -16.95
CA ARG A 11 0.72 1.85 -18.21
C ARG A 11 2.13 1.23 -18.13
N SER A 12 2.61 0.74 -19.27
CA SER A 12 3.92 0.07 -19.41
C SER A 12 5.15 0.89 -19.01
N SER A 13 4.99 2.21 -18.78
CA SER A 13 6.10 3.14 -18.53
C SER A 13 6.17 3.65 -17.07
N ASP A 14 5.23 3.29 -16.20
CA ASP A 14 5.08 3.98 -14.92
C ASP A 14 5.28 3.05 -13.71
N LEU A 15 5.54 1.76 -13.95
CA LEU A 15 5.69 0.75 -12.90
C LEU A 15 6.95 0.95 -12.06
N GLU A 16 8.04 1.36 -12.70
CA GLU A 16 9.31 1.61 -12.06
C GLU A 16 9.38 2.98 -11.39
N GLN A 17 8.56 3.94 -11.78
CA GLN A 17 8.63 5.32 -11.28
C GLN A 17 8.31 5.42 -9.79
N GLU A 18 7.29 4.68 -9.31
CA GLU A 18 7.02 4.63 -7.87
C GLU A 18 8.22 4.08 -7.11
N ALA A 19 8.83 3.00 -7.59
CA ALA A 19 10.01 2.42 -6.97
C ALA A 19 11.20 3.38 -6.99
N GLN A 20 11.42 4.11 -8.11
CA GLN A 20 12.50 5.10 -8.22
C GLN A 20 12.30 6.26 -7.24
N ILE A 21 11.09 6.81 -7.13
CA ILE A 21 10.80 7.90 -6.19
C ILE A 21 10.96 7.40 -4.74
N ARG A 22 10.50 6.18 -4.42
CA ARG A 22 10.68 5.60 -3.08
C ARG A 22 12.14 5.28 -2.75
N LEU A 23 13.00 5.00 -3.75
CA LEU A 23 14.43 4.89 -3.51
C LEU A 23 15.06 6.21 -3.09
N MET A 24 14.54 7.35 -3.58
CA MET A 24 15.03 8.67 -3.17
C MET A 24 14.73 8.97 -1.69
N GLU A 25 13.69 8.38 -1.09
CA GLU A 25 13.43 8.51 0.35
C GLU A 25 14.59 7.98 1.21
N LYS A 26 15.41 7.05 0.67
CA LYS A 26 16.55 6.46 1.39
C LYS A 26 17.79 7.35 1.37
N LEU A 27 17.78 8.44 0.61
CA LEU A 27 18.83 9.43 0.60
C LEU A 27 18.56 10.49 1.67
N GLN A 28 19.61 10.95 2.31
CA GLN A 28 19.53 12.10 3.21
C GLN A 28 19.91 13.38 2.50
N ASN A 29 19.23 14.46 2.81
CA ASN A 29 19.62 15.80 2.40
C ASN A 29 20.78 16.32 3.26
N HIS A 30 21.31 17.50 2.94
CA HIS A 30 22.43 18.10 3.68
C HIS A 30 22.13 18.38 5.16
N SER A 31 20.86 18.39 5.56
CA SER A 31 20.42 18.55 6.96
C SER A 31 20.25 17.24 7.69
N GLY A 32 20.60 16.11 7.07
CA GLY A 32 20.46 14.77 7.65
C GLY A 32 19.02 14.24 7.71
N ARG A 33 18.09 14.86 6.95
CA ARG A 33 16.70 14.42 6.81
C ARG A 33 16.50 13.68 5.48
N ASP A 34 15.41 12.94 5.36
CA ASP A 34 15.04 12.28 4.10
C ASP A 34 15.01 13.29 2.95
N SER A 35 15.52 12.94 1.77
CA SER A 35 15.59 13.83 0.62
C SER A 35 14.22 14.13 0.00
N VAL A 36 13.26 13.23 0.17
CA VAL A 36 11.86 13.35 -0.29
C VAL A 36 10.98 12.51 0.63
N ARG A 37 9.73 12.92 0.80
CA ARG A 37 8.68 12.11 1.42
C ARG A 37 7.72 11.63 0.33
N VAL A 38 7.39 10.34 0.32
CA VAL A 38 6.45 9.75 -0.66
C VAL A 38 5.20 9.25 0.05
N LEU A 39 4.04 9.70 -0.41
CA LEU A 39 2.74 9.33 0.13
C LEU A 39 1.83 8.85 -1.00
N ARG A 40 1.23 7.67 -0.85
CA ARG A 40 0.30 7.07 -1.81
C ARG A 40 -1.01 6.71 -1.11
N PRO A 41 -1.95 7.68 -0.99
CA PRO A 41 -3.19 7.49 -0.24
C PRO A 41 -4.19 6.56 -0.94
N ALA A 42 -4.99 5.84 -0.15
CA ALA A 42 -5.95 4.84 -0.59
C ALA A 42 -7.30 5.44 -1.01
N ASP A 43 -7.78 6.49 -0.33
CA ASP A 43 -9.07 7.11 -0.58
C ASP A 43 -9.05 8.64 -0.34
N VAL A 44 -10.22 9.28 -0.39
CA VAL A 44 -10.33 10.73 -0.21
C VAL A 44 -9.96 11.19 1.21
N ASN A 45 -10.30 10.40 2.24
CA ASN A 45 -10.01 10.76 3.62
C ASN A 45 -8.50 10.63 3.91
N GLU A 46 -7.90 9.53 3.51
CA GLU A 46 -6.44 9.36 3.61
C GLU A 46 -5.70 10.40 2.77
N THR A 47 -6.24 10.77 1.59
CA THR A 47 -5.71 11.88 0.78
C THR A 47 -5.70 13.19 1.55
N THR A 48 -6.75 13.49 2.31
CA THR A 48 -6.81 14.71 3.14
C THR A 48 -5.71 14.71 4.20
N VAL A 49 -5.47 13.58 4.86
CA VAL A 49 -4.37 13.45 5.83
C VAL A 49 -3.01 13.61 5.14
N CYS A 50 -2.81 12.97 4.00
CA CYS A 50 -1.57 13.07 3.23
C CYS A 50 -1.30 14.51 2.74
N TRP A 51 -2.34 15.24 2.32
CA TRP A 51 -2.21 16.66 1.99
C TRP A 51 -1.81 17.52 3.18
N LYS A 52 -2.45 17.31 4.34
CA LYS A 52 -2.04 17.96 5.59
C LYS A 52 -0.57 17.71 5.88
N MET A 53 -0.14 16.44 5.85
CA MET A 53 1.26 16.08 6.06
C MET A 53 2.21 16.76 5.07
N ALA A 54 1.82 16.88 3.80
CA ALA A 54 2.61 17.54 2.78
C ALA A 54 2.74 19.05 3.02
N MET A 55 1.65 19.72 3.44
CA MET A 55 1.64 21.15 3.75
C MET A 55 2.43 21.49 5.01
N GLU A 56 2.43 20.60 6.01
CA GLU A 56 3.18 20.77 7.27
C GLU A 56 4.67 20.42 7.12
N ASN A 57 5.04 19.69 6.06
CA ASN A 57 6.43 19.31 5.80
C ASN A 57 7.22 20.45 5.16
N MET A 58 7.89 21.25 5.97
CA MET A 58 8.67 22.40 5.54
C MET A 58 10.12 22.08 5.17
N ASP A 59 10.57 20.86 5.41
CA ASP A 59 11.98 20.50 5.37
C ASP A 59 12.40 19.80 4.08
N THR A 60 11.46 19.04 3.48
CA THR A 60 11.74 18.20 2.31
C THR A 60 10.56 18.24 1.33
N PRO A 61 10.80 18.06 0.02
CA PRO A 61 9.72 17.86 -0.94
C PRO A 61 8.83 16.67 -0.56
N THR A 62 7.53 16.77 -0.85
CA THR A 62 6.60 15.65 -0.68
C THR A 62 6.00 15.27 -2.03
N ALA A 63 6.15 14.02 -2.43
CA ALA A 63 5.51 13.44 -3.60
C ALA A 63 4.20 12.76 -3.19
N LEU A 64 3.07 13.21 -3.75
CA LEU A 64 1.77 12.62 -3.58
C LEU A 64 1.43 11.82 -4.84
N ILE A 65 1.25 10.50 -4.69
CA ILE A 65 0.96 9.58 -5.80
C ILE A 65 -0.53 9.23 -5.76
N PHE A 66 -1.27 9.67 -6.78
CA PHE A 66 -2.71 9.46 -6.88
C PHE A 66 -3.09 8.48 -7.99
N SER A 67 -4.21 7.77 -7.80
CA SER A 67 -4.86 6.97 -8.83
C SER A 67 -5.65 7.85 -9.80
N ARG A 68 -5.68 7.48 -11.09
CA ARG A 68 -6.53 8.17 -12.08
C ARG A 68 -7.99 7.74 -12.03
N GLN A 69 -8.25 6.51 -11.62
CA GLN A 69 -9.60 6.00 -11.45
C GLN A 69 -10.19 6.49 -10.12
N ASN A 70 -11.52 6.49 -10.07
CA ASN A 70 -12.22 6.64 -8.80
C ASN A 70 -11.90 5.46 -7.90
N VAL A 71 -11.53 5.75 -6.66
CA VAL A 71 -11.30 4.76 -5.62
C VAL A 71 -12.49 4.76 -4.66
N ALA A 72 -12.87 3.58 -4.18
CA ALA A 72 -13.90 3.46 -3.14
C ALA A 72 -13.34 3.98 -1.81
N ASN A 73 -14.21 4.59 -1.00
CA ASN A 73 -13.84 4.92 0.37
C ASN A 73 -13.57 3.64 1.16
N LEU A 74 -12.63 3.72 2.09
CA LEU A 74 -12.38 2.67 3.05
C LEU A 74 -13.62 2.48 3.96
N PRO A 75 -13.71 1.34 4.68
CA PRO A 75 -14.85 1.05 5.54
C PRO A 75 -15.18 2.18 6.52
N GLU A 76 -16.46 2.38 6.77
CA GLU A 76 -16.93 3.36 7.76
C GLU A 76 -16.33 3.04 9.14
N GLY A 77 -15.91 4.08 9.87
CA GLY A 77 -15.24 3.93 11.16
C GLY A 77 -13.73 3.70 11.05
N THR A 78 -13.14 3.72 9.86
CA THR A 78 -11.67 3.67 9.71
C THR A 78 -11.03 4.87 10.41
N ASP A 79 -10.05 4.61 11.28
CA ASP A 79 -9.25 5.65 11.95
C ASP A 79 -8.02 6.01 11.10
N TYR A 80 -8.11 7.12 10.40
CA TYR A 80 -7.05 7.62 9.51
C TYR A 80 -5.87 8.29 10.25
N SER A 81 -5.92 8.43 11.57
CA SER A 81 -4.84 9.08 12.34
C SER A 81 -3.50 8.35 12.17
N GLY A 82 -3.54 7.04 11.97
CA GLY A 82 -2.35 6.24 11.72
C GLY A 82 -1.67 6.47 10.37
N ALA A 83 -2.33 7.15 9.42
CA ALA A 83 -1.71 7.48 8.13
C ALA A 83 -0.49 8.41 8.30
N GLU A 84 -0.51 9.30 9.31
CA GLU A 84 0.63 10.15 9.67
C GLU A 84 1.86 9.34 10.13
N ARG A 85 1.65 8.10 10.56
CA ARG A 85 2.70 7.16 10.98
C ARG A 85 3.18 6.23 9.86
N GLY A 86 2.63 6.38 8.65
CA GLY A 86 3.05 5.68 7.43
C GLY A 86 2.35 4.38 7.13
N ALA A 87 1.77 3.68 8.11
CA ALA A 87 0.86 2.55 7.93
C ALA A 87 -0.03 2.38 9.15
N TYR A 88 -1.26 1.86 8.93
CA TYR A 88 -2.23 1.64 10.00
C TYR A 88 -3.24 0.54 9.61
N THR A 89 -3.89 -0.01 10.62
CA THR A 89 -4.94 -1.02 10.43
C THR A 89 -6.24 -0.35 9.97
N VAL A 90 -6.73 -0.75 8.80
CA VAL A 90 -8.03 -0.32 8.24
C VAL A 90 -9.17 -1.12 8.87
N VAL A 91 -9.02 -2.43 8.89
CA VAL A 91 -9.97 -3.38 9.48
C VAL A 91 -9.24 -4.64 9.91
N SER A 92 -9.65 -5.25 11.01
CA SER A 92 -9.02 -6.47 11.54
C SER A 92 -10.02 -7.36 12.25
N ASP A 93 -9.87 -8.66 12.07
CA ASP A 93 -10.43 -9.66 12.97
C ASP A 93 -9.62 -9.71 14.28
N ALA A 94 -10.19 -10.28 15.33
CA ALA A 94 -9.54 -10.29 16.65
C ALA A 94 -8.20 -11.05 16.66
N GLN A 95 -8.10 -12.15 15.90
CA GLN A 95 -6.88 -12.94 15.73
C GLN A 95 -6.68 -13.23 14.25
N PRO A 96 -6.03 -12.32 13.51
CA PRO A 96 -5.84 -12.47 12.07
C PRO A 96 -4.82 -13.58 11.77
N GLU A 97 -5.18 -14.52 10.90
CA GLU A 97 -4.28 -15.55 10.36
C GLU A 97 -3.28 -14.93 9.37
N VAL A 98 -3.70 -13.87 8.66
CA VAL A 98 -2.87 -13.17 7.67
C VAL A 98 -3.05 -11.66 7.76
N VAL A 99 -1.94 -10.93 7.57
CA VAL A 99 -1.92 -9.47 7.44
C VAL A 99 -1.79 -9.11 5.96
N LEU A 100 -2.77 -8.36 5.45
CA LEU A 100 -2.88 -7.93 4.06
C LEU A 100 -2.47 -6.45 3.98
N VAL A 101 -1.45 -6.13 3.21
CA VAL A 101 -0.86 -4.79 3.18
C VAL A 101 -0.87 -4.24 1.76
N ALA A 102 -1.33 -3.02 1.58
CA ALA A 102 -1.26 -2.30 0.31
C ALA A 102 -1.14 -0.79 0.53
N SER A 103 -0.92 -0.05 -0.55
CA SER A 103 -1.05 1.41 -0.61
C SER A 103 -1.93 1.80 -1.79
N GLY A 104 -2.50 3.00 -1.76
CA GLY A 104 -3.32 3.51 -2.86
C GLY A 104 -4.56 2.66 -3.12
N SER A 105 -4.95 2.56 -4.39
CA SER A 105 -6.17 1.85 -4.82
C SER A 105 -6.21 0.37 -4.45
N GLU A 106 -5.07 -0.27 -4.26
CA GLU A 106 -4.99 -1.69 -3.93
C GLU A 106 -5.52 -2.01 -2.53
N VAL A 107 -5.61 -1.01 -1.63
CA VAL A 107 -6.20 -1.19 -0.30
C VAL A 107 -7.67 -1.59 -0.40
N SER A 108 -8.45 -0.94 -1.28
CA SER A 108 -9.85 -1.28 -1.50
C SER A 108 -10.02 -2.69 -2.10
N THR A 109 -9.09 -3.12 -2.95
CA THR A 109 -9.05 -4.51 -3.48
C THR A 109 -8.83 -5.52 -2.35
N LEU A 110 -7.91 -5.23 -1.40
CA LEU A 110 -7.69 -6.09 -0.23
C LEU A 110 -8.89 -6.11 0.72
N VAL A 111 -9.58 -4.99 0.91
CA VAL A 111 -10.83 -4.95 1.71
C VAL A 111 -11.89 -5.85 1.09
N ALA A 112 -12.06 -5.82 -0.24
CA ALA A 112 -12.99 -6.69 -0.93
C ALA A 112 -12.56 -8.17 -0.89
N ALA A 113 -11.28 -8.47 -1.11
CA ALA A 113 -10.74 -9.84 -1.01
C ALA A 113 -10.90 -10.41 0.42
N ARG A 114 -10.74 -9.57 1.46
CA ARG A 114 -10.99 -9.95 2.85
C ARG A 114 -12.42 -10.45 3.07
N GLN A 115 -13.42 -9.84 2.42
CA GLN A 115 -14.81 -10.32 2.53
C GLN A 115 -14.95 -11.75 2.02
N LEU A 116 -14.28 -12.09 0.90
CA LEU A 116 -14.24 -13.44 0.36
C LEU A 116 -13.51 -14.41 1.30
N LEU A 117 -12.37 -14.01 1.87
CA LEU A 117 -11.64 -14.81 2.86
C LEU A 117 -12.49 -15.11 4.09
N SER A 118 -13.26 -14.13 4.56
CA SER A 118 -14.16 -14.29 5.72
C SER A 118 -15.26 -15.34 5.46
N THR A 119 -15.77 -15.48 4.23
CA THR A 119 -16.74 -16.54 3.90
C THR A 119 -16.15 -17.93 4.01
N ASP A 120 -14.85 -18.09 3.84
CA ASP A 120 -14.10 -19.33 4.01
C ASP A 120 -13.58 -19.51 5.45
N GLY A 121 -13.94 -18.64 6.37
CA GLY A 121 -13.49 -18.68 7.76
C GLY A 121 -12.03 -18.29 7.96
N ILE A 122 -11.39 -17.62 6.98
CA ILE A 122 -10.01 -17.13 7.08
C ILE A 122 -10.05 -15.73 7.68
N THR A 123 -9.47 -15.60 8.87
CA THR A 123 -9.38 -14.31 9.57
C THR A 123 -8.22 -13.48 9.03
N SER A 124 -8.42 -12.17 8.90
CA SER A 124 -7.39 -11.30 8.31
C SER A 124 -7.44 -9.88 8.85
N ARG A 125 -6.32 -9.19 8.69
CA ARG A 125 -6.16 -7.76 8.95
C ARG A 125 -5.80 -7.07 7.64
N VAL A 126 -6.47 -5.97 7.32
CA VAL A 126 -6.09 -5.10 6.21
C VAL A 126 -5.38 -3.86 6.75
N VAL A 127 -4.22 -3.56 6.18
CA VAL A 127 -3.36 -2.44 6.52
C VAL A 127 -3.22 -1.54 5.30
N SER A 128 -3.49 -0.25 5.45
CA SER A 128 -3.07 0.77 4.50
C SER A 128 -1.67 1.26 4.87
N CYS A 129 -0.79 1.30 3.87
CA CYS A 129 0.60 1.74 4.02
C CYS A 129 0.92 2.87 3.02
N PRO A 130 0.41 4.10 3.26
CA PRO A 130 0.68 5.23 2.37
C PRO A 130 2.16 5.58 2.27
N SER A 131 2.97 5.29 3.31
CA SER A 131 4.43 5.52 3.28
C SER A 131 5.19 4.43 4.05
N GLU A 132 5.89 3.57 3.30
CA GLU A 132 6.76 2.53 3.86
C GLU A 132 7.87 3.13 4.71
N GLN A 133 8.50 4.21 4.25
CA GLN A 133 9.61 4.87 4.93
C GLN A 133 9.20 5.43 6.30
N LEU A 134 8.08 6.15 6.36
CA LEU A 134 7.56 6.69 7.63
C LEU A 134 7.19 5.58 8.61
N PHE A 135 6.61 4.48 8.10
CA PHE A 135 6.26 3.34 8.95
C PHE A 135 7.50 2.65 9.53
N ARG A 136 8.54 2.47 8.72
CA ARG A 136 9.80 1.88 9.19
C ARG A 136 10.52 2.73 10.22
N ALA A 137 10.33 4.05 10.17
CA ALA A 137 10.89 4.98 11.14
C ALA A 137 10.16 4.97 12.51
N GLN A 138 8.99 4.30 12.61
CA GLN A 138 8.27 4.18 13.87
C GLN A 138 8.99 3.26 14.86
N ASP A 139 8.64 3.41 16.15
CA ASP A 139 9.08 2.50 17.19
C ASP A 139 8.61 1.05 16.93
N GLU A 140 9.34 0.10 17.49
CA GLU A 140 9.08 -1.32 17.31
C GLU A 140 7.68 -1.72 17.79
N ALA A 141 7.23 -1.16 18.92
CA ALA A 141 5.93 -1.50 19.49
C ALA A 141 4.78 -1.13 18.53
N TYR A 142 4.87 0.04 17.88
CA TYR A 142 3.89 0.42 16.89
C TYR A 142 3.96 -0.47 15.65
N ARG A 143 5.15 -0.72 15.13
CA ARG A 143 5.31 -1.57 13.94
C ARG A 143 4.74 -2.97 14.20
N GLU A 144 5.03 -3.56 15.34
CA GLU A 144 4.50 -4.87 15.76
C GLU A 144 2.97 -4.84 15.96
N SER A 145 2.40 -3.73 16.42
CA SER A 145 0.95 -3.62 16.57
C SER A 145 0.20 -3.60 15.23
N VAL A 146 0.82 -3.09 14.16
CA VAL A 146 0.22 -2.96 12.83
C VAL A 146 0.58 -4.14 11.92
N ILE A 147 1.88 -4.43 11.78
CA ILE A 147 2.43 -5.52 10.94
C ILE A 147 3.39 -6.36 11.79
N PRO A 148 2.89 -7.34 12.55
CA PRO A 148 3.74 -8.20 13.39
C PRO A 148 4.81 -8.94 12.58
N CYS A 149 6.03 -9.00 13.08
CA CYS A 149 7.15 -9.62 12.35
C CYS A 149 6.91 -11.11 12.06
N ASN A 150 6.29 -11.83 12.99
CA ASN A 150 6.00 -13.26 12.90
C ASN A 150 4.68 -13.61 12.19
N ALA A 151 3.88 -12.61 11.76
CA ALA A 151 2.63 -12.86 11.05
C ALA A 151 2.89 -13.35 9.62
N LYS A 152 1.97 -14.16 9.08
CA LYS A 152 1.88 -14.36 7.63
C LYS A 152 1.48 -13.03 7.00
N LYS A 153 2.22 -12.57 6.00
CA LYS A 153 2.06 -11.25 5.38
C LYS A 153 1.89 -11.38 3.87
N PHE A 154 0.83 -10.78 3.35
CA PHE A 154 0.58 -10.69 1.92
C PHE A 154 0.52 -9.22 1.52
N PHE A 155 1.35 -8.83 0.57
CA PHE A 155 1.44 -7.47 0.06
C PHE A 155 0.88 -7.41 -1.35
N LEU A 156 0.11 -6.36 -1.63
CA LEU A 156 -0.46 -6.08 -2.96
C LEU A 156 0.04 -4.73 -3.47
N THR A 157 0.62 -4.73 -4.66
CA THR A 157 1.03 -3.50 -5.33
C THR A 157 0.83 -3.59 -6.84
N ALA A 158 0.28 -2.55 -7.45
CA ALA A 158 0.23 -2.44 -8.91
C ALA A 158 1.58 -2.06 -9.54
N GLY A 159 2.58 -1.74 -8.73
CA GLY A 159 3.95 -1.46 -9.12
C GLY A 159 4.89 -2.65 -8.96
N LEU A 160 6.19 -2.35 -8.90
CA LEU A 160 7.22 -3.36 -8.67
C LEU A 160 7.19 -3.88 -7.23
N PRO A 161 7.38 -5.20 -7.00
CA PRO A 161 7.43 -5.79 -5.66
C PRO A 161 8.43 -5.14 -4.71
N VAL A 162 9.53 -4.58 -5.22
CA VAL A 162 10.62 -3.96 -4.45
C VAL A 162 10.14 -2.89 -3.47
N VAL A 163 8.98 -2.25 -3.74
CA VAL A 163 8.43 -1.20 -2.87
C VAL A 163 8.04 -1.72 -1.48
N PHE A 164 7.81 -3.04 -1.32
CA PHE A 164 7.43 -3.66 -0.06
C PHE A 164 8.41 -4.72 0.45
N GLU A 165 9.51 -5.01 -0.26
CA GLU A 165 10.48 -6.02 0.17
C GLU A 165 10.99 -5.77 1.58
N GLY A 166 11.21 -4.51 1.95
CA GLY A 166 11.67 -4.14 3.29
C GLY A 166 10.69 -4.44 4.43
N LEU A 167 9.39 -4.60 4.15
CA LEU A 167 8.35 -4.95 5.12
C LEU A 167 7.96 -6.43 5.04
N ALA A 168 8.03 -7.03 3.86
CA ALA A 168 7.66 -8.43 3.65
C ALA A 168 8.63 -9.37 4.38
N GLY A 169 9.93 -9.06 4.35
CA GLY A 169 10.96 -9.97 4.83
C GLY A 169 10.98 -11.28 4.05
N ASP A 170 11.64 -12.31 4.60
CA ASP A 170 11.89 -13.57 3.89
C ASP A 170 10.62 -14.46 3.73
N THR A 171 9.60 -14.24 4.54
CA THR A 171 8.40 -15.10 4.59
C THR A 171 7.15 -14.45 4.02
N GLY A 172 7.17 -13.13 3.79
CA GLY A 172 6.04 -12.41 3.22
C GLY A 172 5.91 -12.66 1.71
N ARG A 173 4.68 -12.76 1.20
CA ARG A 173 4.37 -12.82 -0.22
C ARG A 173 4.05 -11.43 -0.73
N ILE A 174 4.70 -11.00 -1.82
CA ILE A 174 4.35 -9.77 -2.52
C ILE A 174 3.76 -10.14 -3.88
N PHE A 175 2.52 -9.74 -4.13
CA PHE A 175 1.88 -9.81 -5.42
C PHE A 175 1.98 -8.45 -6.10
N GLY A 176 2.72 -8.36 -7.17
CA GLY A 176 3.01 -7.14 -7.92
C GLY A 176 3.37 -7.43 -9.37
N LEU A 177 3.56 -6.40 -10.16
CA LEU A 177 3.95 -6.54 -11.56
C LEU A 177 5.48 -6.54 -11.69
N SER A 178 6.01 -7.57 -12.34
CA SER A 178 7.45 -7.70 -12.67
C SER A 178 7.74 -7.52 -14.15
N HIS A 179 6.74 -7.12 -14.93
CA HIS A 179 6.83 -6.93 -16.37
C HIS A 179 6.10 -5.65 -16.79
N PHE A 180 6.35 -5.16 -17.98
CA PHE A 180 5.65 -3.99 -18.51
C PHE A 180 4.13 -4.19 -18.54
N GLY A 181 3.40 -3.12 -18.24
CA GLY A 181 1.95 -3.09 -18.31
C GLY A 181 1.41 -3.06 -19.74
N HIS A 182 0.11 -2.89 -19.87
CA HIS A 182 -0.59 -2.72 -21.13
C HIS A 182 -1.45 -1.45 -21.12
N SER A 183 -1.79 -0.94 -22.29
CA SER A 183 -2.71 0.20 -22.41
C SER A 183 -4.13 -0.32 -22.65
N ALA A 184 -4.98 -0.22 -21.62
CA ALA A 184 -6.39 -0.57 -21.68
C ALA A 184 -7.14 0.16 -20.52
N PRO A 185 -8.48 0.16 -20.50
CA PRO A 185 -9.25 0.58 -19.33
C PRO A 185 -8.85 -0.22 -18.09
N PHE A 186 -8.85 0.43 -16.90
CA PHE A 186 -8.31 -0.18 -15.67
C PHE A 186 -8.97 -1.52 -15.32
N LYS A 187 -10.28 -1.69 -15.52
CA LYS A 187 -10.98 -2.96 -15.24
C LYS A 187 -10.44 -4.13 -16.08
N VAL A 188 -10.16 -3.88 -17.36
CA VAL A 188 -9.56 -4.89 -18.26
C VAL A 188 -8.14 -5.24 -17.80
N LEU A 189 -7.40 -4.26 -17.29
CA LEU A 189 -6.06 -4.49 -16.75
C LEU A 189 -6.10 -5.24 -15.42
N ASP A 190 -7.09 -4.94 -14.56
CA ASP A 190 -7.30 -5.67 -13.30
C ASP A 190 -7.58 -7.15 -13.55
N GLU A 191 -8.46 -7.47 -14.49
CA GLU A 191 -8.73 -8.84 -14.90
C GLU A 191 -7.49 -9.52 -15.49
N LYS A 192 -6.80 -8.83 -16.42
CA LYS A 192 -5.63 -9.37 -17.10
C LYS A 192 -4.46 -9.68 -16.19
N PHE A 193 -4.23 -8.81 -15.20
CA PHE A 193 -3.07 -8.91 -14.30
C PHE A 193 -3.43 -9.52 -12.94
N GLY A 194 -4.68 -9.94 -12.72
CA GLY A 194 -5.08 -10.60 -11.49
C GLY A 194 -5.24 -9.67 -10.29
N PHE A 195 -5.61 -8.39 -10.52
CA PHE A 195 -5.85 -7.43 -9.45
C PHE A 195 -7.33 -7.31 -9.08
N THR A 196 -8.18 -8.20 -9.55
CA THR A 196 -9.56 -8.30 -9.07
C THR A 196 -9.60 -8.90 -7.65
N PRO A 197 -10.60 -8.57 -6.84
CA PRO A 197 -10.72 -9.15 -5.50
C PRO A 197 -10.72 -10.67 -5.49
N GLU A 198 -11.33 -11.32 -6.50
CA GLU A 198 -11.41 -12.77 -6.63
C GLU A 198 -10.05 -13.39 -6.96
N ALA A 199 -9.29 -12.77 -7.85
CA ALA A 199 -7.94 -13.23 -8.19
C ALA A 199 -6.99 -13.06 -7.00
N VAL A 200 -7.04 -11.91 -6.33
CA VAL A 200 -6.23 -11.64 -5.13
C VAL A 200 -6.60 -12.59 -3.99
N TYR A 201 -7.90 -12.86 -3.78
CA TYR A 201 -8.35 -13.89 -2.83
C TYR A 201 -7.72 -15.25 -3.13
N SER A 202 -7.71 -15.67 -4.41
CA SER A 202 -7.12 -16.96 -4.81
C SER A 202 -5.61 -17.01 -4.55
N GLU A 203 -4.89 -15.92 -4.82
CA GLU A 203 -3.45 -15.79 -4.53
C GLU A 203 -3.15 -15.85 -3.02
N ILE A 204 -4.00 -15.23 -2.20
CA ILE A 204 -3.86 -15.28 -0.74
C ILE A 204 -4.08 -16.73 -0.25
N LYS A 205 -5.09 -17.43 -0.76
CA LYS A 205 -5.33 -18.84 -0.41
C LYS A 205 -4.15 -19.73 -0.78
N GLN A 206 -3.61 -19.55 -1.98
CA GLN A 206 -2.42 -20.29 -2.43
C GLN A 206 -1.23 -20.03 -1.49
N TYR A 207 -1.01 -18.78 -1.10
CA TYR A 207 0.04 -18.43 -0.13
C TYR A 207 -0.17 -19.08 1.24
N LEU A 208 -1.42 -19.24 1.67
CA LEU A 208 -1.77 -19.90 2.92
C LEU A 208 -1.72 -21.44 2.84
N GLY A 209 -1.56 -22.03 1.65
CA GLY A 209 -1.57 -23.46 1.42
C GLY A 209 -2.96 -24.08 1.39
N ARG A 210 -3.96 -23.31 0.95
CA ARG A 210 -5.38 -23.71 0.90
C ARG A 210 -5.97 -23.65 -0.51
#